data_df9cc07f35b893eb0f800a56f4f9b944
#
_entry.id   df9cc07f35b893eb0f800a56f4f9b944
#
_cell.length_a   1.000
_cell.length_b   1.000
_cell.length_c   1.000
_cell.angle_alpha   90.00
_cell.angle_beta   90.00
_cell.angle_gamma   90.00
#
_symmetry.space_group_name_H-M   'P 1'
#
loop_
_entity.id
_entity.type
_entity.pdbx_description
1 polymer ?
#
loop_
_entity_poly.entity_id
_entity_poly.type
_entity_poly.pdbx_seq_one_letter_code
_entity_poly.pdbx_strand_id
1 'polypeptide(L)'
;MFKKLIIFISAFFTLTFFSFSASSEEYVMVGFYNEHPVFIPDHHFFHEHGKKLGVKTRVVGPPDGNVPQMITALEQVIASKPAGIILLGVNESLNVLVDEAMNQGIPVVTWDSDIPTSRRITHVGTNWAQLGDKLAEAAFKASGGKGKAAMVGLVGASHMEAAFANFRAWMEANAPDMEVLPVFDDEAVVAKAHSVTAALIQKHPDVAVIAGFDGSSGGGICPAVREAGKSGTIKVVMNDILPAHMECLKEGTAQYIVGQKRHIFGPIALQTLYDINHSGISFTERDGELGIYPAPDKVDTGFLVVTQDNFEDMDAMVKNLE
;
A
#
# COMPACT_ATOMS: atom_id res chain seq x y z
N MET A 1 -12.57 50.47 77.96
CA MET A 1 -12.31 49.04 77.65
C MET A 1 -12.85 48.78 76.25
N PHE A 2 -12.05 48.91 75.22
CA PHE A 2 -12.45 48.66 73.83
C PHE A 2 -12.01 47.24 73.43
N LYS A 3 -13.01 46.33 73.12
CA LYS A 3 -12.74 45.02 72.53
C LYS A 3 -12.61 45.15 70.99
N LYS A 4 -11.40 44.90 70.48
CA LYS A 4 -11.17 44.83 69.05
C LYS A 4 -11.69 43.48 68.49
N LEU A 5 -12.68 43.53 67.60
CA LEU A 5 -13.20 42.40 66.86
C LEU A 5 -12.33 42.22 65.60
N ILE A 6 -11.55 41.13 65.55
CA ILE A 6 -10.78 40.75 64.37
C ILE A 6 -11.65 39.86 63.51
N ILE A 7 -12.04 40.36 62.33
CA ILE A 7 -12.79 39.58 61.32
C ILE A 7 -11.76 38.88 60.42
N PHE A 8 -11.66 37.56 60.52
CA PHE A 8 -10.91 36.72 59.53
C PHE A 8 -11.75 36.56 58.30
N ILE A 9 -11.36 37.22 57.20
CA ILE A 9 -11.92 36.94 55.85
C ILE A 9 -11.11 35.79 55.27
N SER A 10 -11.67 34.57 55.28
CA SER A 10 -11.13 33.41 54.58
C SER A 10 -11.51 33.52 53.10
N ALA A 11 -10.57 33.89 52.24
CA ALA A 11 -10.75 33.87 50.80
C ALA A 11 -10.65 32.43 50.30
N PHE A 12 -11.79 31.83 50.02
CA PHE A 12 -11.87 30.53 49.38
C PHE A 12 -11.52 30.70 47.90
N PHE A 13 -10.26 30.40 47.53
CA PHE A 13 -9.83 30.39 46.11
C PHE A 13 -10.28 29.09 45.48
N THR A 14 -11.45 29.10 44.83
CA THR A 14 -11.92 27.96 44.03
C THR A 14 -11.06 27.88 42.76
N LEU A 15 -10.09 26.97 42.75
CA LEU A 15 -9.40 26.55 41.53
C LEU A 15 -10.39 25.78 40.67
N THR A 16 -10.99 26.44 39.70
CA THR A 16 -11.70 25.78 38.61
C THR A 16 -10.66 25.12 37.72
N PHE A 17 -10.46 23.81 37.88
CA PHE A 17 -9.77 23.02 36.91
C PHE A 17 -10.64 22.99 35.61
N PHE A 18 -10.30 23.82 34.66
CA PHE A 18 -10.73 23.64 33.28
C PHE A 18 -10.06 22.34 32.80
N SER A 19 -10.77 21.24 32.89
CA SER A 19 -10.43 20.04 32.16
C SER A 19 -10.58 20.39 30.68
N PHE A 20 -9.48 20.82 30.04
CA PHE A 20 -9.38 20.75 28.60
C PHE A 20 -9.50 19.28 28.25
N SER A 21 -10.69 18.87 27.81
CA SER A 21 -10.86 17.60 27.10
C SER A 21 -10.05 17.78 25.83
N ALA A 22 -8.78 17.36 25.87
CA ALA A 22 -8.00 17.25 24.64
C ALA A 22 -8.80 16.33 23.72
N SER A 23 -9.41 16.89 22.68
CA SER A 23 -9.97 16.09 21.61
C SER A 23 -8.82 15.21 21.14
N SER A 24 -8.95 13.88 21.29
CA SER A 24 -7.88 13.01 20.84
C SER A 24 -7.70 13.24 19.34
N GLU A 25 -6.47 13.52 18.93
CA GLU A 25 -6.11 13.72 17.53
C GLU A 25 -6.63 12.58 16.67
N GLU A 26 -7.15 12.92 15.49
CA GLU A 26 -7.64 11.93 14.51
C GLU A 26 -6.74 11.95 13.28
N TYR A 27 -6.28 10.77 12.89
CA TYR A 27 -5.58 10.53 11.62
C TYR A 27 -6.46 9.70 10.70
N VAL A 28 -6.52 10.07 9.43
CA VAL A 28 -7.43 9.44 8.47
C VAL A 28 -6.66 8.83 7.32
N MET A 29 -6.88 7.55 7.09
CA MET A 29 -6.39 6.83 5.92
C MET A 29 -7.48 6.87 4.83
N VAL A 30 -7.14 7.38 3.64
CA VAL A 30 -8.05 7.48 2.50
C VAL A 30 -7.62 6.47 1.45
N GLY A 31 -8.43 5.45 1.27
CA GLY A 31 -8.20 4.35 0.34
C GLY A 31 -9.02 4.45 -0.94
N PHE A 32 -8.85 3.48 -1.82
CA PHE A 32 -9.48 3.42 -3.14
C PHE A 32 -10.30 2.15 -3.38
N TYR A 33 -9.81 1.00 -2.86
CA TYR A 33 -10.47 -0.31 -2.88
C TYR A 33 -10.59 -0.84 -1.44
N ASN A 34 -11.33 -0.15 -0.58
CA ASN A 34 -11.29 -0.42 0.86
C ASN A 34 -11.75 -1.82 1.27
N GLU A 35 -12.55 -2.49 0.43
CA GLU A 35 -12.99 -3.87 0.66
C GLU A 35 -12.09 -4.93 0.00
N HIS A 36 -11.07 -4.51 -0.78
CA HIS A 36 -10.16 -5.48 -1.40
C HIS A 36 -9.25 -6.13 -0.34
N PRO A 37 -9.13 -7.46 -0.29
CA PRO A 37 -8.37 -8.18 0.73
C PRO A 37 -6.92 -7.76 0.89
N VAL A 38 -6.29 -7.23 -0.17
CA VAL A 38 -4.91 -6.76 -0.15
C VAL A 38 -4.68 -5.63 0.86
N PHE A 39 -5.71 -4.82 1.16
CA PHE A 39 -5.62 -3.67 2.07
C PHE A 39 -5.96 -4.00 3.53
N ILE A 40 -6.43 -5.22 3.84
CA ILE A 40 -6.75 -5.63 5.21
C ILE A 40 -5.57 -5.43 6.17
N PRO A 41 -4.33 -5.85 5.83
CA PRO A 41 -3.18 -5.63 6.70
C PRO A 41 -2.89 -4.14 6.94
N ASP A 42 -3.01 -3.30 5.91
CA ASP A 42 -2.75 -1.86 6.02
C ASP A 42 -3.69 -1.22 7.03
N HIS A 43 -5.00 -1.49 6.91
CA HIS A 43 -6.03 -0.96 7.79
C HIS A 43 -5.87 -1.48 9.22
N HIS A 44 -5.64 -2.78 9.38
CA HIS A 44 -5.47 -3.41 10.68
C HIS A 44 -4.31 -2.79 11.45
N PHE A 45 -3.11 -2.78 10.86
CA PHE A 45 -1.91 -2.26 11.53
C PHE A 45 -1.92 -0.75 11.70
N PHE A 46 -2.58 -0.01 10.83
CA PHE A 46 -2.84 1.42 11.04
C PHE A 46 -3.63 1.66 12.32
N HIS A 47 -4.73 0.92 12.53
CA HIS A 47 -5.54 1.02 13.74
C HIS A 47 -4.78 0.57 14.99
N GLU A 48 -4.04 -0.54 14.93
CA GLU A 48 -3.24 -1.03 16.05
C GLU A 48 -2.14 -0.05 16.44
N HIS A 49 -1.51 0.61 15.46
CA HIS A 49 -0.51 1.63 15.76
C HIS A 49 -1.14 2.89 16.37
N GLY A 50 -2.30 3.30 15.90
CA GLY A 50 -3.05 4.41 16.48
C GLY A 50 -3.43 4.17 17.95
N LYS A 51 -3.83 2.94 18.30
CA LYS A 51 -4.07 2.55 19.69
C LYS A 51 -2.82 2.70 20.55
N LYS A 52 -1.64 2.30 20.04
CA LYS A 52 -0.34 2.45 20.74
C LYS A 52 0.03 3.91 20.97
N LEU A 53 -0.27 4.79 20.03
CA LEU A 53 -0.02 6.23 20.13
C LEU A 53 -1.10 6.98 20.95
N GLY A 54 -2.23 6.34 21.25
CA GLY A 54 -3.35 6.98 21.96
C GLY A 54 -4.15 7.96 21.11
N VAL A 55 -4.10 7.82 19.78
CA VAL A 55 -4.80 8.67 18.81
C VAL A 55 -6.00 7.95 18.18
N LYS A 56 -6.94 8.72 17.62
CA LYS A 56 -8.04 8.17 16.82
C LYS A 56 -7.56 7.90 15.40
N THR A 57 -8.04 6.80 14.84
CA THR A 57 -7.77 6.42 13.46
C THR A 57 -9.06 6.06 12.74
N ARG A 58 -9.18 6.46 11.48
CA ARG A 58 -10.34 6.20 10.63
C ARG A 58 -9.89 5.87 9.21
N VAL A 59 -10.53 4.88 8.59
CA VAL A 59 -10.33 4.54 7.18
C VAL A 59 -11.57 4.94 6.41
N VAL A 60 -11.41 5.61 5.29
CA VAL A 60 -12.50 6.06 4.41
C VAL A 60 -12.12 5.87 2.93
N GLY A 61 -13.11 5.92 2.06
CA GLY A 61 -12.94 5.80 0.61
C GLY A 61 -13.90 4.78 0.01
N PRO A 62 -13.95 4.68 -1.32
CA PRO A 62 -14.85 3.76 -2.01
C PRO A 62 -14.44 2.29 -1.79
N PRO A 63 -15.42 1.37 -1.78
CA PRO A 63 -15.15 -0.06 -1.67
C PRO A 63 -14.59 -0.67 -2.95
N ASP A 64 -14.85 -0.06 -4.12
CA ASP A 64 -14.80 -0.67 -5.46
C ASP A 64 -13.94 0.08 -6.50
N GLY A 65 -13.06 0.97 -6.08
CA GLY A 65 -12.13 1.62 -7.02
C GLY A 65 -12.71 2.80 -7.81
N ASN A 66 -13.55 3.60 -7.20
CA ASN A 66 -14.19 4.74 -7.86
C ASN A 66 -13.46 6.06 -7.54
N VAL A 67 -12.72 6.65 -8.52
CA VAL A 67 -11.97 7.91 -8.33
C VAL A 67 -12.86 9.08 -7.93
N PRO A 68 -14.02 9.37 -8.57
CA PRO A 68 -14.93 10.42 -8.12
C PRO A 68 -15.39 10.28 -6.67
N GLN A 69 -15.69 9.07 -6.21
CA GLN A 69 -16.06 8.84 -4.81
C GLN A 69 -14.87 9.03 -3.86
N MET A 70 -13.66 8.66 -4.28
CA MET A 70 -12.45 8.92 -3.50
C MET A 70 -12.17 10.41 -3.35
N ILE A 71 -12.34 11.20 -4.43
CA ILE A 71 -12.24 12.67 -4.39
C ILE A 71 -13.22 13.23 -3.36
N THR A 72 -14.51 12.84 -3.43
CA THR A 72 -15.54 13.29 -2.49
C THR A 72 -15.18 12.90 -1.04
N ALA A 73 -14.68 11.70 -0.82
CA ALA A 73 -14.26 11.27 0.50
C ALA A 73 -13.08 12.11 1.03
N LEU A 74 -12.09 12.41 0.19
CA LEU A 74 -10.96 13.25 0.55
C LEU A 74 -11.37 14.69 0.86
N GLU A 75 -12.28 15.29 0.09
CA GLU A 75 -12.85 16.61 0.37
C GLU A 75 -13.54 16.66 1.75
N GLN A 76 -14.33 15.64 2.08
CA GLN A 76 -14.98 15.52 3.40
C GLN A 76 -13.95 15.34 4.53
N VAL A 77 -12.88 14.60 4.30
CA VAL A 77 -11.80 14.44 5.26
C VAL A 77 -11.09 15.77 5.51
N ILE A 78 -10.74 16.53 4.47
CA ILE A 78 -10.12 17.85 4.59
C ILE A 78 -11.03 18.79 5.38
N ALA A 79 -12.33 18.81 5.07
CA ALA A 79 -13.31 19.63 5.79
C ALA A 79 -13.44 19.26 7.27
N SER A 80 -13.16 18.01 7.67
CA SER A 80 -13.18 17.57 9.07
C SER A 80 -11.91 17.98 9.86
N LYS A 81 -10.89 18.51 9.19
CA LYS A 81 -9.61 18.98 9.75
C LYS A 81 -8.94 17.94 10.66
N PRO A 82 -8.60 16.76 10.15
CA PRO A 82 -7.86 15.77 10.93
C PRO A 82 -6.43 16.26 11.24
N ALA A 83 -5.78 15.61 12.19
CA ALA A 83 -4.38 15.86 12.51
C ALA A 83 -3.42 15.45 11.38
N GLY A 84 -3.84 14.56 10.49
CA GLY A 84 -3.10 14.17 9.30
C GLY A 84 -3.86 13.21 8.41
N ILE A 85 -3.45 13.14 7.14
CA ILE A 85 -4.06 12.31 6.10
C ILE A 85 -3.01 11.34 5.54
N ILE A 86 -3.37 10.06 5.45
CA ILE A 86 -2.61 9.02 4.76
C ILE A 86 -3.40 8.68 3.49
N LEU A 87 -2.91 9.06 2.32
CA LEU A 87 -3.65 9.01 1.05
C LEU A 87 -3.08 7.96 0.11
N LEU A 88 -3.93 7.09 -0.42
CA LEU A 88 -3.57 6.20 -1.53
C LEU A 88 -3.47 7.04 -2.82
N GLY A 89 -2.28 7.23 -3.33
CA GLY A 89 -1.99 8.14 -4.45
C GLY A 89 -2.25 7.54 -5.83
N VAL A 90 -3.48 7.09 -6.10
CA VAL A 90 -3.82 6.35 -7.34
C VAL A 90 -3.99 7.20 -8.58
N ASN A 91 -4.19 8.51 -8.44
CA ASN A 91 -4.49 9.38 -9.57
C ASN A 91 -3.97 10.81 -9.34
N GLU A 92 -3.32 11.38 -10.35
CA GLU A 92 -2.77 12.74 -10.32
C GLU A 92 -3.82 13.84 -10.09
N SER A 93 -5.09 13.59 -10.37
CA SER A 93 -6.17 14.57 -10.09
C SER A 93 -6.34 14.87 -8.60
N LEU A 94 -5.79 14.01 -7.72
CA LEU A 94 -5.79 14.24 -6.27
C LEU A 94 -4.80 15.32 -5.82
N ASN A 95 -3.85 15.74 -6.67
CA ASN A 95 -2.84 16.75 -6.34
C ASN A 95 -3.44 18.03 -5.76
N VAL A 96 -4.49 18.54 -6.39
CA VAL A 96 -5.15 19.79 -5.96
C VAL A 96 -5.67 19.68 -4.53
N LEU A 97 -6.23 18.53 -4.17
CA LEU A 97 -6.75 18.29 -2.81
C LEU A 97 -5.63 18.07 -1.79
N VAL A 98 -4.52 17.42 -2.21
CA VAL A 98 -3.32 17.32 -1.36
C VAL A 98 -2.79 18.71 -1.05
N ASP A 99 -2.67 19.58 -2.06
CA ASP A 99 -2.19 20.95 -1.89
C ASP A 99 -3.15 21.78 -1.02
N GLU A 100 -4.46 21.58 -1.17
CA GLU A 100 -5.46 22.22 -0.32
C GLU A 100 -5.33 21.79 1.15
N ALA A 101 -5.16 20.48 1.42
CA ALA A 101 -4.95 19.97 2.77
C ALA A 101 -3.69 20.58 3.40
N MET A 102 -2.57 20.56 2.66
CA MET A 102 -1.29 21.13 3.09
C MET A 102 -1.41 22.64 3.36
N ASN A 103 -2.13 23.39 2.55
CA ASN A 103 -2.40 24.83 2.75
C ASN A 103 -3.25 25.10 4.00
N GLN A 104 -4.10 24.16 4.39
CA GLN A 104 -4.88 24.23 5.63
C GLN A 104 -4.09 23.76 6.86
N GLY A 105 -2.81 23.39 6.71
CA GLY A 105 -1.97 22.89 7.78
C GLY A 105 -2.22 21.43 8.14
N ILE A 106 -2.88 20.66 7.26
CA ILE A 106 -3.13 19.23 7.44
C ILE A 106 -2.03 18.47 6.69
N PRO A 107 -1.08 17.84 7.39
CA PRO A 107 0.01 17.11 6.76
C PRO A 107 -0.51 15.87 6.01
N VAL A 108 0.02 15.63 4.80
CA VAL A 108 -0.35 14.50 3.94
C VAL A 108 0.85 13.63 3.66
N VAL A 109 0.68 12.33 3.87
CA VAL A 109 1.61 11.26 3.48
C VAL A 109 0.90 10.34 2.49
N THR A 110 1.54 9.96 1.39
CA THR A 110 1.00 8.93 0.50
C THR A 110 1.47 7.54 0.90
N TRP A 111 0.69 6.52 0.59
CA TRP A 111 1.02 5.13 0.87
C TRP A 111 0.69 4.25 -0.34
N ASP A 112 1.44 3.13 -0.51
CA ASP A 112 1.29 2.13 -1.58
C ASP A 112 1.46 2.70 -3.00
N SER A 113 0.55 3.56 -3.46
CA SER A 113 0.66 4.35 -4.69
C SER A 113 0.97 5.81 -4.38
N ASP A 114 1.79 6.44 -5.22
CA ASP A 114 2.32 7.79 -5.00
C ASP A 114 1.80 8.81 -6.01
N ILE A 115 1.74 10.06 -5.56
CA ILE A 115 1.49 11.25 -6.39
C ILE A 115 2.70 12.19 -6.23
N PRO A 116 3.84 11.90 -6.89
CA PRO A 116 5.11 12.59 -6.65
C PRO A 116 5.11 14.06 -7.04
N THR A 117 4.14 14.50 -7.86
CA THR A 117 3.96 15.90 -8.27
C THR A 117 3.20 16.73 -7.25
N SER A 118 2.63 16.10 -6.20
CA SER A 118 1.92 16.79 -5.12
C SER A 118 2.88 17.32 -4.04
N ARG A 119 2.34 18.17 -3.16
CA ARG A 119 3.05 18.68 -1.97
C ARG A 119 3.00 17.73 -0.77
N ARG A 120 2.73 16.44 -0.97
CA ARG A 120 2.80 15.44 0.09
C ARG A 120 4.18 15.44 0.77
N ILE A 121 4.24 15.10 2.04
CA ILE A 121 5.50 15.15 2.82
C ILE A 121 6.41 13.98 2.45
N THR A 122 5.88 12.78 2.41
CA THR A 122 6.61 11.55 2.06
C THR A 122 5.67 10.53 1.43
N HIS A 123 6.25 9.57 0.74
CA HIS A 123 5.58 8.35 0.30
C HIS A 123 6.08 7.14 1.11
N VAL A 124 5.18 6.30 1.57
CA VAL A 124 5.51 5.04 2.27
C VAL A 124 4.98 3.87 1.46
N GLY A 125 5.85 3.03 0.95
CA GLY A 125 5.40 1.92 0.12
C GLY A 125 6.52 1.06 -0.42
N THR A 126 6.18 0.24 -1.39
CA THR A 126 7.10 -0.61 -2.13
C THR A 126 7.68 0.17 -3.31
N ASN A 127 8.94 -0.02 -3.59
CA ASN A 127 9.53 0.43 -4.85
C ASN A 127 9.07 -0.48 -6.01
N TRP A 128 8.07 -0.04 -6.75
CA TRP A 128 7.45 -0.83 -7.82
C TRP A 128 8.40 -1.16 -8.98
N ALA A 129 9.36 -0.29 -9.27
CA ALA A 129 10.40 -0.59 -10.25
C ALA A 129 11.24 -1.79 -9.79
N GLN A 130 11.69 -1.78 -8.54
CA GLN A 130 12.42 -2.91 -7.96
C GLN A 130 11.54 -4.17 -7.78
N LEU A 131 10.23 -4.01 -7.57
CA LEU A 131 9.29 -5.15 -7.58
C LEU A 131 9.31 -5.84 -8.94
N GLY A 132 9.29 -5.07 -10.04
CA GLY A 132 9.43 -5.60 -11.40
C GLY A 132 10.71 -6.41 -11.58
N ASP A 133 11.86 -5.88 -11.10
CA ASP A 133 13.13 -6.59 -11.12
C ASP A 133 13.05 -7.93 -10.33
N LYS A 134 12.43 -7.90 -9.14
CA LYS A 134 12.30 -9.09 -8.29
C LYS A 134 11.38 -10.15 -8.88
N LEU A 135 10.28 -9.75 -9.51
CA LEU A 135 9.41 -10.68 -10.25
C LEU A 135 10.12 -11.28 -11.47
N ALA A 136 10.94 -10.49 -12.17
CA ALA A 136 11.75 -10.97 -13.29
C ALA A 136 12.80 -11.99 -12.81
N GLU A 137 13.53 -11.69 -11.73
CA GLU A 137 14.48 -12.61 -11.11
C GLU A 137 13.82 -13.92 -10.68
N ALA A 138 12.63 -13.85 -10.07
CA ALA A 138 11.86 -15.02 -9.68
C ALA A 138 11.38 -15.83 -10.89
N ALA A 139 10.90 -15.17 -11.94
CA ALA A 139 10.47 -15.80 -13.20
C ALA A 139 11.63 -16.51 -13.91
N PHE A 140 12.80 -15.88 -13.96
CA PHE A 140 14.04 -16.47 -14.48
C PHE A 140 14.44 -17.73 -13.72
N LYS A 141 14.47 -17.68 -12.39
CA LYS A 141 14.80 -18.82 -11.53
C LYS A 141 13.80 -19.95 -11.69
N ALA A 142 12.50 -19.63 -11.73
CA ALA A 142 11.44 -20.62 -11.85
C ALA A 142 11.47 -21.34 -13.21
N SER A 143 11.73 -20.62 -14.32
CA SER A 143 11.74 -21.15 -15.69
C SER A 143 13.08 -21.76 -16.10
N GLY A 144 14.15 -21.54 -15.32
CA GLY A 144 15.51 -21.90 -15.70
C GLY A 144 16.07 -21.03 -16.84
N GLY A 145 15.52 -19.83 -17.03
CA GLY A 145 15.99 -18.83 -17.99
C GLY A 145 15.71 -19.16 -19.45
N LYS A 146 14.66 -19.93 -19.74
CA LYS A 146 14.32 -20.36 -21.11
C LYS A 146 12.83 -20.25 -21.38
N GLY A 147 12.48 -20.05 -22.68
CA GLY A 147 11.13 -20.01 -23.16
C GLY A 147 10.50 -18.60 -23.07
N LYS A 148 9.17 -18.54 -23.02
CA LYS A 148 8.45 -17.27 -23.01
C LYS A 148 8.00 -16.90 -21.61
N ALA A 149 8.16 -15.63 -21.24
CA ALA A 149 7.63 -15.03 -20.03
C ALA A 149 6.45 -14.12 -20.35
N ALA A 150 5.34 -14.30 -19.66
CA ALA A 150 4.14 -13.46 -19.79
C ALA A 150 3.91 -12.67 -18.50
N MET A 151 3.35 -11.47 -18.65
CA MET A 151 2.93 -10.60 -17.53
C MET A 151 1.41 -10.46 -17.55
N VAL A 152 0.77 -10.58 -16.39
CA VAL A 152 -0.67 -10.36 -16.19
C VAL A 152 -0.81 -9.33 -15.07
N GLY A 153 -1.61 -8.27 -15.28
CA GLY A 153 -1.81 -7.23 -14.28
C GLY A 153 -2.56 -6.02 -14.85
N LEU A 154 -2.86 -5.06 -13.99
CA LEU A 154 -3.60 -3.85 -14.32
C LEU A 154 -2.78 -2.90 -15.21
N VAL A 155 -3.20 -2.73 -16.46
CA VAL A 155 -2.57 -1.80 -17.41
C VAL A 155 -3.02 -0.36 -17.16
N GLY A 156 -2.11 0.60 -17.33
CA GLY A 156 -2.38 2.05 -17.23
C GLY A 156 -2.23 2.65 -15.84
N ALA A 157 -2.01 1.85 -14.81
CA ALA A 157 -1.65 2.37 -13.49
C ALA A 157 -0.14 2.65 -13.43
N SER A 158 0.25 3.87 -13.06
CA SER A 158 1.65 4.36 -13.17
C SER A 158 2.68 3.46 -12.44
N HIS A 159 2.33 2.96 -11.27
CA HIS A 159 3.18 2.06 -10.49
C HIS A 159 3.32 0.68 -11.17
N MET A 160 2.25 0.15 -11.78
CA MET A 160 2.30 -1.10 -12.55
C MET A 160 3.14 -0.95 -13.81
N GLU A 161 2.99 0.16 -14.53
CA GLU A 161 3.81 0.43 -15.73
C GLU A 161 5.30 0.49 -15.39
N ALA A 162 5.68 1.07 -14.24
CA ALA A 162 7.05 1.05 -13.75
C ALA A 162 7.54 -0.38 -13.47
N ALA A 163 6.71 -1.22 -12.87
CA ALA A 163 7.06 -2.63 -12.62
C ALA A 163 7.17 -3.44 -13.92
N PHE A 164 6.26 -3.26 -14.87
CA PHE A 164 6.32 -3.93 -16.18
C PHE A 164 7.57 -3.52 -16.96
N ALA A 165 7.90 -2.24 -16.98
CA ALA A 165 9.09 -1.74 -17.67
C ALA A 165 10.37 -2.33 -17.08
N ASN A 166 10.50 -2.38 -15.75
CA ASN A 166 11.67 -2.94 -15.09
C ASN A 166 11.75 -4.47 -15.23
N PHE A 167 10.62 -5.19 -15.19
CA PHE A 167 10.60 -6.62 -15.51
C PHE A 167 11.19 -6.89 -16.91
N ARG A 168 10.76 -6.13 -17.93
CA ARG A 168 11.30 -6.26 -19.30
C ARG A 168 12.79 -5.96 -19.36
N ALA A 169 13.20 -4.81 -18.80
CA ALA A 169 14.59 -4.39 -18.82
C ALA A 169 15.50 -5.40 -18.11
N TRP A 170 15.05 -5.94 -16.98
CA TRP A 170 15.78 -6.98 -16.26
C TRP A 170 15.93 -8.25 -17.11
N MET A 171 14.83 -8.71 -17.75
CA MET A 171 14.86 -9.89 -18.62
C MET A 171 15.76 -9.70 -19.82
N GLU A 172 15.72 -8.55 -20.49
CA GLU A 172 16.61 -8.22 -21.61
C GLU A 172 18.10 -8.28 -21.21
N ALA A 173 18.42 -7.78 -20.01
CA ALA A 173 19.78 -7.73 -19.51
C ALA A 173 20.31 -9.08 -19.00
N ASN A 174 19.47 -9.92 -18.40
CA ASN A 174 19.88 -11.11 -17.63
C ASN A 174 19.40 -12.44 -18.22
N ALA A 175 18.40 -12.42 -19.11
CA ALA A 175 17.77 -13.59 -19.69
C ALA A 175 17.55 -13.42 -21.20
N PRO A 176 18.59 -13.14 -22.03
CA PRO A 176 18.45 -12.82 -23.44
C PRO A 176 17.84 -13.97 -24.27
N ASP A 177 17.85 -15.19 -23.74
CA ASP A 177 17.24 -16.36 -24.39
C ASP A 177 15.73 -16.49 -24.09
N MET A 178 15.14 -15.58 -23.29
CA MET A 178 13.73 -15.54 -22.98
C MET A 178 13.01 -14.48 -23.81
N GLU A 179 11.90 -14.85 -24.44
CA GLU A 179 10.98 -13.91 -25.08
C GLU A 179 9.98 -13.36 -24.04
N VAL A 180 9.94 -12.03 -23.87
CA VAL A 180 8.96 -11.39 -22.99
C VAL A 180 7.75 -10.95 -23.81
N LEU A 181 6.60 -11.58 -23.53
CA LEU A 181 5.34 -11.28 -24.18
C LEU A 181 4.76 -9.92 -23.75
N PRO A 182 3.81 -9.34 -24.51
CA PRO A 182 3.06 -8.17 -24.05
C PRO A 182 2.37 -8.43 -22.70
N VAL A 183 2.03 -7.35 -21.99
CA VAL A 183 1.18 -7.45 -20.77
C VAL A 183 -0.24 -7.85 -21.18
N PHE A 184 -0.82 -8.74 -20.42
CA PHE A 184 -2.23 -9.15 -20.51
C PHE A 184 -2.99 -8.43 -19.39
N ASP A 185 -3.86 -7.50 -19.78
CA ASP A 185 -4.63 -6.68 -18.86
C ASP A 185 -5.72 -7.51 -18.17
N ASP A 186 -5.65 -7.61 -16.86
CA ASP A 186 -6.65 -8.28 -16.03
C ASP A 186 -7.63 -7.31 -15.34
N GLU A 187 -7.47 -6.00 -15.56
CA GLU A 187 -8.34 -4.95 -15.00
C GLU A 187 -8.43 -5.02 -13.46
N ALA A 188 -7.43 -5.63 -12.79
CA ALA A 188 -7.44 -5.97 -11.37
C ALA A 188 -8.67 -6.79 -10.94
N VAL A 189 -9.16 -7.68 -11.81
CA VAL A 189 -10.33 -8.54 -11.59
C VAL A 189 -9.95 -10.01 -11.75
N VAL A 190 -10.14 -10.81 -10.69
CA VAL A 190 -9.79 -12.24 -10.65
C VAL A 190 -10.36 -13.03 -11.83
N ALA A 191 -11.65 -12.84 -12.17
CA ALA A 191 -12.28 -13.52 -13.28
C ALA A 191 -11.68 -13.13 -14.65
N LYS A 192 -11.23 -11.87 -14.77
CA LYS A 192 -10.54 -11.39 -15.96
C LYS A 192 -9.13 -11.99 -16.04
N ALA A 193 -8.38 -11.98 -14.94
CA ALA A 193 -7.07 -12.64 -14.84
C ALA A 193 -7.14 -14.12 -15.28
N HIS A 194 -8.19 -14.85 -14.84
CA HIS A 194 -8.44 -16.22 -15.29
C HIS A 194 -8.65 -16.30 -16.80
N SER A 195 -9.57 -15.51 -17.35
CA SER A 195 -9.93 -15.57 -18.76
C SER A 195 -8.78 -15.17 -19.69
N VAL A 196 -8.02 -14.11 -19.36
CA VAL A 196 -6.85 -13.69 -20.15
C VAL A 196 -5.71 -14.70 -20.06
N THR A 197 -5.54 -15.36 -18.91
CA THR A 197 -4.53 -16.42 -18.73
C THR A 197 -4.90 -17.67 -19.53
N ALA A 198 -6.16 -18.09 -19.54
CA ALA A 198 -6.61 -19.21 -20.36
C ALA A 198 -6.38 -18.96 -21.87
N ALA A 199 -6.71 -17.74 -22.33
CA ALA A 199 -6.46 -17.32 -23.72
C ALA A 199 -4.95 -17.24 -24.03
N LEU A 200 -4.14 -16.74 -23.11
CA LEU A 200 -2.68 -16.72 -23.20
C LEU A 200 -2.11 -18.13 -23.42
N ILE A 201 -2.51 -19.09 -22.58
CA ILE A 201 -2.02 -20.48 -22.67
C ILE A 201 -2.40 -21.12 -24.02
N GLN A 202 -3.61 -20.85 -24.54
CA GLN A 202 -4.02 -21.33 -25.84
C GLN A 202 -3.21 -20.72 -26.99
N LYS A 203 -2.95 -19.42 -26.94
CA LYS A 203 -2.21 -18.68 -27.95
C LYS A 203 -0.72 -18.95 -27.95
N HIS A 204 -0.16 -19.16 -26.75
CA HIS A 204 1.26 -19.40 -26.52
C HIS A 204 1.47 -20.69 -25.71
N PRO A 205 1.26 -21.88 -26.34
CA PRO A 205 1.37 -23.18 -25.64
C PRO A 205 2.79 -23.47 -25.12
N ASP A 206 3.77 -22.71 -25.58
CA ASP A 206 5.20 -22.72 -25.20
C ASP A 206 5.56 -21.69 -24.11
N VAL A 207 4.57 -21.00 -23.51
CA VAL A 207 4.84 -20.11 -22.36
C VAL A 207 5.45 -20.91 -21.20
N ALA A 208 6.59 -20.44 -20.71
CA ALA A 208 7.34 -21.12 -19.66
C ALA A 208 7.00 -20.58 -18.26
N VAL A 209 6.74 -19.28 -18.16
CA VAL A 209 6.41 -18.62 -16.90
C VAL A 209 5.39 -17.51 -17.09
N ILE A 210 4.46 -17.40 -16.15
CA ILE A 210 3.47 -16.32 -16.07
C ILE A 210 3.72 -15.56 -14.75
N ALA A 211 3.92 -14.25 -14.84
CA ALA A 211 4.09 -13.34 -13.73
C ALA A 211 2.81 -12.55 -13.50
N GLY A 212 2.19 -12.67 -12.32
CA GLY A 212 1.07 -11.86 -11.85
C GLY A 212 1.55 -10.64 -11.07
N PHE A 213 1.05 -9.46 -11.39
CA PHE A 213 1.58 -8.20 -10.89
C PHE A 213 0.71 -7.53 -9.82
N ASP A 214 -0.54 -7.91 -9.68
CA ASP A 214 -1.45 -7.35 -8.66
C ASP A 214 -2.15 -8.43 -7.83
N GLY A 215 -2.86 -8.01 -6.80
CA GLY A 215 -3.53 -8.91 -5.87
C GLY A 215 -4.64 -9.77 -6.47
N SER A 216 -5.16 -9.43 -7.66
CA SER A 216 -6.17 -10.20 -8.37
C SER A 216 -5.57 -11.24 -9.31
N SER A 217 -4.38 -10.96 -9.85
CA SER A 217 -3.73 -11.76 -10.88
C SER A 217 -3.55 -13.22 -10.48
N GLY A 218 -2.96 -13.48 -9.31
CA GLY A 218 -2.67 -14.85 -8.88
C GLY A 218 -3.92 -15.70 -8.66
N GLY A 219 -4.99 -15.08 -8.13
CA GLY A 219 -6.29 -15.72 -7.94
C GLY A 219 -6.94 -16.21 -9.26
N GLY A 220 -6.60 -15.58 -10.39
CA GLY A 220 -7.03 -15.99 -11.71
C GLY A 220 -6.04 -16.89 -12.46
N ILE A 221 -4.74 -16.57 -12.40
CA ILE A 221 -3.67 -17.31 -13.09
C ILE A 221 -3.63 -18.78 -12.64
N CYS A 222 -3.64 -19.02 -11.33
CA CYS A 222 -3.48 -20.36 -10.80
C CYS A 222 -4.59 -21.33 -11.19
N PRO A 223 -5.89 -21.00 -11.09
CA PRO A 223 -6.95 -21.86 -11.61
C PRO A 223 -6.82 -22.10 -13.11
N ALA A 224 -6.52 -21.07 -13.91
CA ALA A 224 -6.38 -21.23 -15.37
C ALA A 224 -5.25 -22.19 -15.75
N VAL A 225 -4.10 -22.12 -15.05
CA VAL A 225 -2.98 -23.05 -15.27
C VAL A 225 -3.35 -24.47 -14.86
N ARG A 226 -4.07 -24.66 -13.74
CA ARG A 226 -4.55 -25.98 -13.30
C ARG A 226 -5.56 -26.59 -14.28
N GLU A 227 -6.55 -25.83 -14.70
CA GLU A 227 -7.58 -26.26 -15.65
C GLU A 227 -7.00 -26.64 -17.02
N ALA A 228 -5.93 -25.96 -17.43
CA ALA A 228 -5.17 -26.30 -18.62
C ALA A 228 -4.31 -27.57 -18.46
N GLY A 229 -4.24 -28.17 -17.26
CA GLY A 229 -3.38 -29.32 -16.98
C GLY A 229 -1.89 -28.99 -17.06
N LYS A 230 -1.50 -27.73 -16.78
CA LYS A 230 -0.14 -27.21 -16.96
C LYS A 230 0.59 -26.91 -15.64
N SER A 231 0.01 -27.26 -14.49
CA SER A 231 0.70 -27.12 -13.20
C SER A 231 2.08 -27.82 -13.23
N GLY A 232 3.10 -27.09 -12.76
CA GLY A 232 4.49 -27.56 -12.80
C GLY A 232 5.19 -27.44 -14.17
N THR A 233 4.45 -27.43 -15.29
CA THR A 233 4.99 -27.18 -16.64
C THR A 233 5.12 -25.68 -16.88
N ILE A 234 4.02 -24.94 -16.73
CA ILE A 234 4.03 -23.48 -16.71
C ILE A 234 4.33 -23.06 -15.28
N LYS A 235 5.38 -22.27 -15.10
CA LYS A 235 5.74 -21.69 -13.80
C LYS A 235 4.92 -20.45 -13.53
N VAL A 236 4.58 -20.22 -12.26
CA VAL A 236 3.82 -19.02 -11.85
C VAL A 236 4.61 -18.31 -10.77
N VAL A 237 4.81 -17.02 -10.97
CA VAL A 237 5.35 -16.10 -9.95
C VAL A 237 4.35 -14.96 -9.79
N MET A 238 4.19 -14.41 -8.60
CA MET A 238 3.16 -13.40 -8.39
C MET A 238 3.53 -12.40 -7.32
N ASN A 239 2.94 -11.22 -7.42
CA ASN A 239 2.98 -10.21 -6.37
C ASN A 239 1.89 -10.49 -5.33
N ASP A 240 2.06 -9.90 -4.15
CA ASP A 240 1.17 -9.90 -2.99
C ASP A 240 0.97 -11.25 -2.28
N ILE A 241 0.95 -11.18 -0.95
CA ILE A 241 0.73 -12.33 -0.07
C ILE A 241 -0.77 -12.36 0.29
N LEU A 242 -1.55 -13.11 -0.48
CA LEU A 242 -2.98 -13.29 -0.28
C LEU A 242 -3.32 -14.76 -0.05
N PRO A 243 -4.45 -15.08 0.62
CA PRO A 243 -4.84 -16.48 0.84
C PRO A 243 -4.85 -17.33 -0.43
N ALA A 244 -5.41 -16.81 -1.53
CA ALA A 244 -5.43 -17.52 -2.82
C ALA A 244 -4.03 -17.74 -3.40
N HIS A 245 -3.10 -16.79 -3.20
CA HIS A 245 -1.71 -16.91 -3.64
C HIS A 245 -0.95 -17.94 -2.80
N MET A 246 -1.15 -17.92 -1.48
CA MET A 246 -0.57 -18.88 -0.57
C MET A 246 -1.05 -20.31 -0.87
N GLU A 247 -2.33 -20.50 -1.16
CA GLU A 247 -2.85 -21.82 -1.57
C GLU A 247 -2.25 -22.28 -2.89
N CYS A 248 -2.11 -21.37 -3.87
CA CYS A 248 -1.46 -21.67 -5.15
C CYS A 248 0.01 -22.11 -4.98
N LEU A 249 0.74 -21.46 -4.07
CA LEU A 249 2.10 -21.83 -3.71
C LEU A 249 2.15 -23.21 -3.02
N LYS A 250 1.26 -23.44 -2.05
CA LYS A 250 1.12 -24.69 -1.31
C LYS A 250 0.86 -25.89 -2.22
N GLU A 251 -0.03 -25.72 -3.22
CA GLU A 251 -0.34 -26.73 -4.23
C GLU A 251 0.80 -26.97 -5.26
N GLY A 252 1.85 -26.15 -5.23
CA GLY A 252 2.98 -26.22 -6.15
C GLY A 252 2.70 -25.67 -7.57
N THR A 253 1.54 -25.05 -7.80
CA THR A 253 1.24 -24.35 -9.07
C THR A 253 2.09 -23.09 -9.19
N ALA A 254 2.22 -22.30 -8.12
CA ALA A 254 3.17 -21.18 -8.04
C ALA A 254 4.51 -21.63 -7.44
N GLN A 255 5.58 -20.91 -7.79
CA GLN A 255 6.92 -21.14 -7.31
C GLN A 255 7.41 -20.01 -6.39
N TYR A 256 7.01 -18.76 -6.66
CA TYR A 256 7.42 -17.59 -5.91
C TYR A 256 6.25 -16.63 -5.71
N ILE A 257 6.17 -16.06 -4.51
CA ILE A 257 5.41 -14.86 -4.23
C ILE A 257 6.40 -13.78 -3.83
N VAL A 258 6.38 -12.63 -4.49
CA VAL A 258 7.14 -11.43 -4.13
C VAL A 258 6.19 -10.47 -3.47
N GLY A 259 6.06 -10.55 -2.15
CA GLY A 259 5.06 -9.80 -1.41
C GLY A 259 5.55 -8.44 -0.94
N GLN A 260 4.64 -7.52 -0.82
CA GLN A 260 4.85 -6.22 -0.18
C GLN A 260 4.79 -6.36 1.35
N LYS A 261 5.53 -5.52 2.06
CA LYS A 261 5.46 -5.46 3.54
C LYS A 261 4.32 -4.56 4.01
N ARG A 262 3.11 -4.87 3.61
CA ARG A 262 1.92 -4.05 3.84
C ARG A 262 1.63 -3.77 5.31
N HIS A 263 1.96 -4.70 6.20
CA HIS A 263 1.80 -4.57 7.65
C HIS A 263 2.56 -3.40 8.29
N ILE A 264 3.53 -2.79 7.57
CA ILE A 264 4.28 -1.64 8.08
C ILE A 264 3.94 -0.32 7.36
N PHE A 265 3.15 -0.32 6.29
CA PHE A 265 2.80 0.91 5.57
C PHE A 265 2.05 1.91 6.47
N GLY A 266 0.90 1.48 7.01
CA GLY A 266 0.09 2.29 7.91
C GLY A 266 0.83 2.76 9.16
N PRO A 267 1.53 1.86 9.89
CA PRO A 267 2.36 2.24 11.04
C PRO A 267 3.41 3.31 10.75
N ILE A 268 4.19 3.15 9.67
CA ILE A 268 5.23 4.13 9.30
C ILE A 268 4.61 5.47 8.91
N ALA A 269 3.56 5.45 8.08
CA ALA A 269 2.88 6.65 7.64
C ALA A 269 2.26 7.41 8.83
N LEU A 270 1.59 6.70 9.75
CA LEU A 270 1.00 7.29 10.95
C LEU A 270 2.07 7.84 11.89
N GLN A 271 3.16 7.08 12.14
CA GLN A 271 4.26 7.54 12.97
C GLN A 271 4.89 8.82 12.41
N THR A 272 5.08 8.89 11.10
CA THR A 272 5.61 10.08 10.43
C THR A 272 4.73 11.30 10.67
N LEU A 273 3.40 11.17 10.47
CA LEU A 273 2.46 12.26 10.72
C LEU A 273 2.42 12.67 12.21
N TYR A 274 2.46 11.68 13.10
CA TYR A 274 2.48 11.91 14.54
C TYR A 274 3.74 12.68 14.95
N ASP A 275 4.91 12.26 14.48
CA ASP A 275 6.18 12.93 14.79
C ASP A 275 6.22 14.36 14.25
N ILE A 276 5.68 14.63 13.06
CA ILE A 276 5.54 15.96 12.49
C ILE A 276 4.75 16.87 13.43
N ASN A 277 3.60 16.41 13.92
CA ASN A 277 2.72 17.19 14.77
C ASN A 277 3.30 17.40 16.18
N HIS A 278 4.18 16.51 16.66
CA HIS A 278 4.75 16.55 18.02
C HIS A 278 6.22 16.96 18.08
N SER A 279 6.88 17.19 16.95
CA SER A 279 8.29 17.57 16.89
C SER A 279 8.58 18.98 17.45
N GLY A 280 7.55 19.82 17.56
CA GLY A 280 7.71 21.25 17.85
C GLY A 280 8.34 22.05 16.70
N ILE A 281 8.55 21.42 15.53
CA ILE A 281 9.08 22.07 14.33
C ILE A 281 7.88 22.44 13.45
N SER A 282 7.72 23.73 13.20
CA SER A 282 6.71 24.23 12.26
C SER A 282 7.27 24.17 10.84
N PHE A 283 6.56 23.47 9.95
CA PHE A 283 6.90 23.44 8.52
C PHE A 283 6.07 24.50 7.79
N THR A 284 6.77 25.32 7.02
CA THR A 284 6.18 26.39 6.22
C THR A 284 6.08 25.94 4.75
N GLU A 285 5.26 26.68 3.98
CA GLU A 285 5.19 26.49 2.52
C GLU A 285 6.59 26.59 1.88
N ARG A 286 7.42 27.53 2.39
CA ARG A 286 8.79 27.72 1.91
C ARG A 286 9.70 26.52 2.20
N ASP A 287 9.52 25.81 3.30
CA ASP A 287 10.30 24.60 3.58
C ASP A 287 9.96 23.50 2.56
N GLY A 288 8.69 23.40 2.17
CA GLY A 288 8.24 22.53 1.09
C GLY A 288 8.85 22.90 -0.27
N GLU A 289 8.85 24.19 -0.64
CA GLU A 289 9.49 24.68 -1.86
C GLU A 289 11.00 24.39 -1.91
N LEU A 290 11.66 24.40 -0.75
CA LEU A 290 13.08 24.10 -0.61
C LEU A 290 13.39 22.61 -0.49
N GLY A 291 12.38 21.76 -0.45
CA GLY A 291 12.52 20.31 -0.24
C GLY A 291 12.99 19.93 1.16
N ILE A 292 12.84 20.84 2.15
CA ILE A 292 13.21 20.63 3.55
C ILE A 292 12.00 20.04 4.28
N TYR A 293 11.71 18.76 4.03
CA TYR A 293 10.69 18.03 4.77
C TYR A 293 11.28 17.27 5.95
N PRO A 294 10.49 16.98 6.99
CA PRO A 294 10.93 16.24 8.18
C PRO A 294 11.11 14.74 7.95
N ALA A 295 10.87 14.28 6.73
CA ALA A 295 10.97 12.89 6.33
C ALA A 295 11.64 12.78 4.95
N PRO A 296 12.26 11.64 4.61
CA PRO A 296 12.76 11.41 3.26
C PRO A 296 11.59 11.46 2.26
N ASP A 297 11.87 11.83 1.02
CA ASP A 297 10.82 11.89 -0.04
C ASP A 297 10.06 10.57 -0.17
N LYS A 298 10.78 9.44 -0.02
CA LYS A 298 10.20 8.09 -0.07
C LYS A 298 10.78 7.18 1.00
N VAL A 299 9.91 6.37 1.61
CA VAL A 299 10.28 5.28 2.49
C VAL A 299 9.98 3.97 1.77
N ASP A 300 11.02 3.35 1.20
CA ASP A 300 10.93 2.02 0.61
C ASP A 300 10.90 0.96 1.71
N THR A 301 9.85 0.18 1.77
CA THR A 301 9.65 -0.85 2.79
C THR A 301 10.29 -2.20 2.41
N GLY A 302 10.77 -2.34 1.17
CA GLY A 302 11.32 -3.59 0.65
C GLY A 302 10.26 -4.67 0.43
N PHE A 303 10.73 -5.91 0.26
CA PHE A 303 9.93 -7.06 -0.16
C PHE A 303 10.00 -8.21 0.83
N LEU A 304 9.01 -9.10 0.75
CA LEU A 304 9.02 -10.46 1.28
C LEU A 304 9.03 -11.43 0.10
N VAL A 305 9.88 -12.45 0.15
CA VAL A 305 9.89 -13.51 -0.87
C VAL A 305 9.43 -14.79 -0.22
N VAL A 306 8.30 -15.34 -0.70
CA VAL A 306 7.74 -16.60 -0.21
C VAL A 306 7.95 -17.68 -1.25
N THR A 307 8.43 -18.82 -0.79
CA THR A 307 8.65 -20.05 -1.55
C THR A 307 8.13 -21.23 -0.75
N GLN A 308 8.22 -22.43 -1.29
CA GLN A 308 7.90 -23.66 -0.53
C GLN A 308 8.75 -23.80 0.73
N ASP A 309 10.00 -23.29 0.72
CA ASP A 309 10.95 -23.47 1.82
C ASP A 309 10.58 -22.67 3.09
N ASN A 310 9.88 -21.51 2.93
CA ASN A 310 9.47 -20.67 4.05
C ASN A 310 7.95 -20.49 4.14
N PHE A 311 7.20 -21.34 3.45
CA PHE A 311 5.75 -21.27 3.38
C PHE A 311 5.08 -21.28 4.75
N GLU A 312 5.46 -22.24 5.62
CA GLU A 312 4.83 -22.44 6.93
C GLU A 312 4.94 -21.20 7.84
N ASP A 313 6.11 -20.55 7.85
CA ASP A 313 6.33 -19.33 8.65
C ASP A 313 5.47 -18.17 8.13
N MET A 314 5.36 -18.05 6.82
CA MET A 314 4.60 -16.98 6.17
C MET A 314 3.08 -17.21 6.27
N ASP A 315 2.62 -18.45 6.15
CA ASP A 315 1.22 -18.83 6.29
C ASP A 315 0.72 -18.58 7.74
N ALA A 316 1.55 -18.88 8.73
CA ALA A 316 1.26 -18.55 10.12
C ALA A 316 1.12 -17.04 10.35
N MET A 317 1.94 -16.22 9.69
CA MET A 317 1.84 -14.75 9.74
C MET A 317 0.53 -14.27 9.12
N VAL A 318 0.15 -14.76 7.94
CA VAL A 318 -1.07 -14.35 7.23
C VAL A 318 -2.33 -14.70 8.04
N LYS A 319 -2.39 -15.92 8.60
CA LYS A 319 -3.53 -16.37 9.41
C LYS A 319 -3.71 -15.60 10.72
N ASN A 320 -2.66 -15.02 11.25
CA ASN A 320 -2.77 -14.16 12.44
C ASN A 320 -3.33 -12.76 12.13
N LEU A 321 -3.54 -12.43 10.85
CA LEU A 321 -4.13 -11.16 10.40
C LEU A 321 -5.64 -11.25 10.14
N GLU A 322 -6.19 -12.46 10.03
CA GLU A 322 -7.62 -12.73 9.92
C GLU A 322 -8.29 -12.76 11.32
#